data_55d6c708f5ae75ea9001b1e8e8bfef8d
#
_entry.id   55d6c708f5ae75ea9001b1e8e8bfef8d
#
_cell.length_a   1.000
_cell.length_b   1.000
_cell.length_c   1.000
_cell.angle_alpha   90.00
_cell.angle_beta   90.00
_cell.angle_gamma   90.00
#
_symmetry.space_group_name_H-M   'P 1'
#
loop_
_entity.id
_entity.type
_entity.pdbx_description
1 polymer ?
#
loop_
_entity_poly.entity_id
_entity_poly.type
_entity_poly.pdbx_seq_one_letter_code
_entity_poly.pdbx_strand_id
1 'polypeptide(L)'
;MASLRQAIARIERLEQKSGLHVSRVMVPPHGACSSETLAALPGCGFDAACVSTGSLRFHNKGRPWRYRLGFLPCELIEGCAVLPRWGLTGSVTNALLLAAFLGQPMIVRGHHQDLKNGAEVLDELARFTNSFGNVLWCNAEDLARMNYAWELNGDRCLVHPFGAELQFTLPAHVREFALAQDGHAAAATLWDVKVPDGTMQALRCGEWMVLKDGVPHEVTIRRLPANDVQTADTAPAGINAGSMVRRLLTEARDRLLLQ
;
A
#
# COMPACT_ATOMS: atom_id res chain seq x y z
N MET A 1 -1.57 -9.06 -16.01
CA MET A 1 -2.12 -7.78 -16.55
C MET A 1 -3.63 -7.87 -16.78
N ALA A 2 -4.15 -8.69 -17.70
CA ALA A 2 -5.60 -8.77 -18.01
C ALA A 2 -6.49 -8.98 -16.77
N SER A 3 -6.14 -9.92 -15.87
CA SER A 3 -6.90 -10.21 -14.66
C SER A 3 -6.94 -9.03 -13.67
N LEU A 4 -5.84 -8.26 -13.55
CA LEU A 4 -5.78 -7.09 -12.68
C LEU A 4 -6.67 -5.96 -13.21
N ARG A 5 -6.64 -5.69 -14.52
CA ARG A 5 -7.55 -4.71 -15.14
C ARG A 5 -9.02 -5.14 -15.00
N GLN A 6 -9.30 -6.43 -15.18
CA GLN A 6 -10.64 -6.94 -14.95
C GLN A 6 -11.10 -6.75 -13.50
N ALA A 7 -10.18 -6.88 -12.52
CA ALA A 7 -10.48 -6.61 -11.12
C ALA A 7 -10.85 -5.14 -10.92
N ILE A 8 -10.06 -4.20 -11.44
CA ILE A 8 -10.36 -2.77 -11.37
C ILE A 8 -11.70 -2.46 -12.03
N ALA A 9 -11.96 -2.93 -13.24
CA ALA A 9 -13.25 -2.72 -13.91
C ALA A 9 -14.46 -3.26 -13.12
N ARG A 10 -14.27 -4.35 -12.36
CA ARG A 10 -15.31 -4.87 -11.45
C ARG A 10 -15.50 -3.99 -10.23
N ILE A 11 -14.42 -3.48 -9.66
CA ILE A 11 -14.46 -2.54 -8.54
C ILE A 11 -15.20 -1.27 -8.97
N GLU A 12 -14.81 -0.65 -10.07
CA GLU A 12 -15.46 0.55 -10.62
C GLU A 12 -16.96 0.36 -10.85
N ARG A 13 -17.34 -0.81 -11.40
CA ARG A 13 -18.76 -1.16 -11.59
C ARG A 13 -19.50 -1.31 -10.26
N LEU A 14 -18.83 -1.87 -9.23
CA LEU A 14 -19.38 -1.97 -7.89
C LEU A 14 -19.60 -0.58 -7.30
N GLU A 15 -18.60 0.29 -7.36
CA GLU A 15 -18.67 1.67 -6.90
C GLU A 15 -19.80 2.44 -7.57
N GLN A 16 -19.91 2.37 -8.90
CA GLN A 16 -20.98 2.99 -9.66
C GLN A 16 -22.38 2.52 -9.24
N LYS A 17 -22.52 1.24 -8.88
CA LYS A 17 -23.81 0.67 -8.48
C LYS A 17 -24.18 0.90 -7.02
N SER A 18 -23.19 0.94 -6.14
CA SER A 18 -23.41 0.99 -4.69
C SER A 18 -23.18 2.38 -4.08
N GLY A 19 -22.48 3.27 -4.79
CA GLY A 19 -22.02 4.54 -4.23
C GLY A 19 -20.90 4.39 -3.19
N LEU A 20 -20.41 3.17 -2.96
CA LEU A 20 -19.33 2.89 -2.01
C LEU A 20 -17.98 3.07 -2.71
N HIS A 21 -17.02 3.65 -2.01
CA HIS A 21 -15.62 3.66 -2.44
C HIS A 21 -14.93 2.35 -2.02
N VAL A 22 -14.13 1.78 -2.91
CA VAL A 22 -13.35 0.56 -2.66
C VAL A 22 -11.88 0.87 -2.76
N SER A 23 -11.15 0.62 -1.68
CA SER A 23 -9.69 0.82 -1.61
C SER A 23 -8.94 0.08 -2.72
N ARG A 24 -8.00 0.77 -3.36
CA ARG A 24 -7.15 0.23 -4.45
C ARG A 24 -5.92 -0.51 -3.91
N VAL A 25 -6.05 -1.13 -2.75
CA VAL A 25 -4.98 -1.95 -2.16
C VAL A 25 -5.23 -3.43 -2.43
N MET A 26 -4.31 -4.06 -3.16
CA MET A 26 -4.41 -5.47 -3.49
C MET A 26 -3.98 -6.34 -2.32
N VAL A 27 -4.89 -7.21 -1.86
CA VAL A 27 -4.58 -8.26 -0.89
C VAL A 27 -4.54 -9.59 -1.64
N PRO A 28 -3.34 -10.11 -1.98
CA PRO A 28 -3.24 -11.31 -2.81
C PRO A 28 -3.74 -12.54 -2.06
N PRO A 29 -4.54 -13.41 -2.70
CA PRO A 29 -4.97 -14.69 -2.12
C PRO A 29 -3.75 -15.50 -1.67
N HIS A 30 -3.80 -16.06 -0.47
CA HIS A 30 -2.71 -16.83 0.14
C HIS A 30 -1.35 -16.10 0.19
N GLY A 31 -1.33 -14.78 -0.01
CA GLY A 31 -0.10 -14.00 -0.10
C GLY A 31 0.70 -14.21 -1.38
N ALA A 32 0.14 -14.89 -2.38
CA ALA A 32 0.81 -15.18 -3.64
C ALA A 32 0.98 -13.91 -4.48
N CYS A 33 2.17 -13.33 -4.44
CA CYS A 33 2.51 -12.09 -5.14
C CYS A 33 3.94 -12.18 -5.67
N SER A 34 4.08 -12.30 -6.99
CA SER A 34 5.38 -12.26 -7.64
C SER A 34 5.84 -10.83 -7.89
N SER A 35 7.14 -10.66 -8.19
CA SER A 35 7.71 -9.37 -8.58
C SER A 35 7.04 -8.79 -9.81
N GLU A 36 6.69 -9.64 -10.80
CA GLU A 36 5.99 -9.22 -12.01
C GLU A 36 4.56 -8.73 -11.69
N THR A 37 3.90 -9.36 -10.71
CA THR A 37 2.60 -8.88 -10.23
C THR A 37 2.75 -7.51 -9.58
N LEU A 38 3.74 -7.32 -8.71
CA LEU A 38 3.99 -6.02 -8.08
C LEU A 38 4.29 -4.93 -9.11
N ALA A 39 5.14 -5.23 -10.12
CA ALA A 39 5.45 -4.30 -11.20
C ALA A 39 4.20 -3.89 -12.02
N ALA A 40 3.22 -4.78 -12.12
CA ALA A 40 2.02 -4.54 -12.90
C ALA A 40 0.93 -3.76 -12.16
N LEU A 41 0.91 -3.77 -10.82
CA LEU A 41 -0.16 -3.20 -10.01
C LEU A 41 -0.37 -1.69 -10.25
N PRO A 42 0.67 -0.82 -10.19
CA PRO A 42 0.48 0.61 -10.39
C PRO A 42 -0.08 0.94 -11.78
N GLY A 43 0.41 0.27 -12.83
CA GLY A 43 -0.09 0.45 -14.20
C GLY A 43 -1.50 -0.11 -14.44
N CYS A 44 -2.07 -0.85 -13.46
CA CYS A 44 -3.45 -1.33 -13.51
C CYS A 44 -4.40 -0.56 -12.59
N GLY A 45 -3.95 0.50 -11.90
CA GLY A 45 -4.79 1.33 -11.05
C GLY A 45 -4.87 0.85 -9.59
N PHE A 46 -3.86 0.11 -9.12
CA PHE A 46 -3.71 -0.20 -7.69
C PHE A 46 -2.68 0.72 -7.04
N ASP A 47 -2.97 1.22 -5.85
CA ASP A 47 -2.09 2.09 -5.08
C ASP A 47 -1.00 1.31 -4.34
N ALA A 48 -1.35 0.13 -3.83
CA ALA A 48 -0.46 -0.70 -3.04
C ALA A 48 -0.84 -2.19 -3.07
N ALA A 49 0.07 -3.02 -2.56
CA ALA A 49 -0.20 -4.41 -2.19
C ALA A 49 -0.01 -4.59 -0.68
N CYS A 50 -0.84 -5.41 -0.05
CA CYS A 50 -0.70 -5.76 1.37
C CYS A 50 -0.21 -7.21 1.47
N VAL A 51 1.09 -7.41 1.72
CA VAL A 51 1.75 -8.73 1.67
C VAL A 51 2.74 -8.89 2.82
N SER A 52 2.74 -10.04 3.49
CA SER A 52 3.75 -10.32 4.51
C SER A 52 5.13 -10.58 3.89
N THR A 53 6.18 -10.20 4.61
CA THR A 53 7.59 -10.44 4.20
C THR A 53 7.87 -11.92 3.92
N GLY A 54 7.31 -12.83 4.72
CA GLY A 54 7.44 -14.27 4.50
C GLY A 54 6.82 -14.72 3.18
N SER A 55 5.64 -14.20 2.82
CA SER A 55 5.00 -14.50 1.54
C SER A 55 5.79 -13.94 0.36
N LEU A 56 6.33 -12.72 0.47
CA LEU A 56 7.20 -12.15 -0.56
C LEU A 56 8.40 -13.05 -0.84
N ARG A 57 9.11 -13.48 0.20
CA ARG A 57 10.27 -14.37 0.06
C ARG A 57 9.90 -15.72 -0.52
N PHE A 58 8.78 -16.29 -0.08
CA PHE A 58 8.32 -17.61 -0.55
C PHE A 58 7.97 -17.62 -2.03
N HIS A 59 7.26 -16.59 -2.52
CA HIS A 59 6.81 -16.51 -3.91
C HIS A 59 7.82 -15.91 -4.89
N ASN A 60 8.97 -15.40 -4.40
CA ASN A 60 10.03 -14.82 -5.20
C ASN A 60 11.39 -15.46 -4.87
N LYS A 61 11.44 -16.79 -4.92
CA LYS A 61 12.67 -17.56 -4.67
C LYS A 61 13.75 -17.17 -5.68
N GLY A 62 14.98 -16.96 -5.17
CA GLY A 62 16.11 -16.56 -6.00
C GLY A 62 16.26 -15.06 -6.22
N ARG A 63 15.29 -14.24 -5.83
CA ARG A 63 15.46 -12.79 -5.83
C ARG A 63 16.40 -12.37 -4.68
N PRO A 64 17.43 -11.56 -4.93
CA PRO A 64 18.23 -10.98 -3.85
C PRO A 64 17.38 -9.92 -3.13
N TRP A 65 17.00 -10.20 -1.89
CA TRP A 65 16.31 -9.26 -1.04
C TRP A 65 17.30 -8.40 -0.25
N ARG A 66 16.96 -7.13 -0.06
CA ARG A 66 17.73 -6.28 0.84
C ARG A 66 17.71 -6.84 2.25
N TYR A 67 18.80 -6.70 2.99
CA TYR A 67 18.86 -7.15 4.38
C TYR A 67 17.83 -6.45 5.27
N ARG A 68 17.40 -5.22 4.92
CA ARG A 68 16.40 -4.43 5.62
C ARG A 68 14.95 -4.73 5.21
N LEU A 69 14.68 -5.73 4.39
CA LEU A 69 13.32 -6.08 4.01
C LEU A 69 12.46 -6.39 5.24
N GLY A 70 11.38 -5.64 5.41
CA GLY A 70 10.44 -5.76 6.53
C GLY A 70 10.75 -4.85 7.72
N PHE A 71 11.76 -3.97 7.62
CA PHE A 71 12.08 -2.99 8.67
C PHE A 71 11.64 -1.56 8.33
N LEU A 72 11.26 -1.30 7.09
CA LEU A 72 10.73 0.00 6.68
C LEU A 72 9.23 0.10 6.97
N PRO A 73 8.69 1.32 7.13
CA PRO A 73 7.25 1.54 7.28
C PRO A 73 6.44 0.90 6.15
N CYS A 74 6.93 0.98 4.93
CA CYS A 74 6.45 0.26 3.76
C CYS A 74 7.63 -0.02 2.83
N GLU A 75 7.57 -1.11 2.09
CA GLU A 75 8.56 -1.40 1.06
C GLU A 75 8.08 -0.85 -0.29
N LEU A 76 8.99 -0.32 -1.08
CA LEU A 76 8.71 0.03 -2.47
C LEU A 76 9.40 -1.00 -3.38
N ILE A 77 8.62 -1.93 -3.92
CA ILE A 77 9.10 -3.06 -4.72
C ILE A 77 8.54 -2.95 -6.13
N GLU A 78 9.43 -2.87 -7.14
CA GLU A 78 9.03 -2.67 -8.55
C GLU A 78 8.11 -1.46 -8.77
N GLY A 79 8.27 -0.42 -7.97
CA GLY A 79 7.41 0.77 -8.04
C GLY A 79 6.05 0.64 -7.35
N CYS A 80 5.74 -0.52 -6.79
CA CYS A 80 4.54 -0.75 -5.99
C CYS A 80 4.83 -0.59 -4.50
N ALA A 81 4.00 0.16 -3.79
CA ALA A 81 4.01 0.21 -2.34
C ALA A 81 3.55 -1.14 -1.78
N VAL A 82 4.30 -1.71 -0.84
CA VAL A 82 3.98 -3.00 -0.21
C VAL A 82 3.83 -2.81 1.29
N LEU A 83 2.58 -2.73 1.72
CA LEU A 83 2.22 -2.61 3.13
C LEU A 83 2.49 -3.94 3.86
N PRO A 84 3.16 -3.91 5.02
CA PRO A 84 3.37 -5.09 5.83
C PRO A 84 2.06 -5.59 6.45
N ARG A 85 1.96 -6.88 6.73
CA ARG A 85 0.83 -7.46 7.49
C ARG A 85 1.28 -8.64 8.33
N TRP A 86 0.62 -8.82 9.46
CA TRP A 86 0.89 -9.90 10.42
C TRP A 86 -0.27 -10.86 10.51
N GLY A 87 0.02 -12.15 10.75
CA GLY A 87 -1.01 -13.16 10.99
C GLY A 87 -1.60 -13.01 12.39
N LEU A 88 -2.88 -13.27 12.52
CA LEU A 88 -3.59 -13.37 13.79
C LEU A 88 -3.17 -14.69 14.47
N THR A 89 -2.06 -14.65 15.20
CA THR A 89 -1.48 -15.77 15.95
C THR A 89 -1.25 -15.37 17.40
N GLY A 90 -0.93 -16.30 18.28
CA GLY A 90 -0.68 -16.01 19.69
C GLY A 90 0.48 -15.05 19.98
N SER A 91 1.35 -14.77 18.98
CA SER A 91 2.46 -13.80 19.10
C SER A 91 2.20 -12.48 18.36
N VAL A 92 0.97 -12.23 17.90
CA VAL A 92 0.65 -11.03 17.08
C VAL A 92 0.93 -9.73 17.84
N THR A 93 0.69 -9.68 19.14
CA THR A 93 0.96 -8.49 19.98
C THR A 93 2.43 -8.10 19.96
N ASN A 94 3.36 -9.06 20.03
CA ASN A 94 4.80 -8.77 19.92
C ASN A 94 5.16 -8.22 18.53
N ALA A 95 4.53 -8.76 17.48
CA ALA A 95 4.73 -8.25 16.11
C ALA A 95 4.19 -6.83 15.95
N LEU A 96 3.03 -6.52 16.55
CA LEU A 96 2.45 -5.17 16.53
C LEU A 96 3.28 -4.18 17.36
N LEU A 97 3.83 -4.60 18.48
CA LEU A 97 4.75 -3.77 19.27
C LEU A 97 6.00 -3.39 18.46
N LEU A 98 6.60 -4.38 17.79
CA LEU A 98 7.72 -4.13 16.90
C LEU A 98 7.34 -3.23 15.72
N ALA A 99 6.17 -3.44 15.13
CA ALA A 99 5.66 -2.61 14.05
C ALA A 99 5.48 -1.15 14.50
N ALA A 100 4.89 -0.92 15.67
CA ALA A 100 4.74 0.41 16.26
C ALA A 100 6.11 1.07 16.49
N PHE A 101 7.09 0.33 17.03
CA PHE A 101 8.46 0.84 17.23
C PHE A 101 9.14 1.22 15.92
N LEU A 102 8.89 0.49 14.83
CA LEU A 102 9.44 0.75 13.49
C LEU A 102 8.65 1.78 12.69
N GLY A 103 7.58 2.37 13.25
CA GLY A 103 6.69 3.29 12.53
C GLY A 103 5.91 2.62 11.39
N GLN A 104 5.67 1.31 11.47
CA GLN A 104 4.96 0.54 10.47
C GLN A 104 3.44 0.57 10.70
N PRO A 105 2.62 0.54 9.63
CA PRO A 105 1.18 0.35 9.80
C PRO A 105 0.89 -1.02 10.41
N MET A 106 0.03 -1.06 11.43
CA MET A 106 -0.33 -2.29 12.16
C MET A 106 -1.50 -3.01 11.49
N ILE A 107 -1.24 -3.75 10.41
CA ILE A 107 -2.26 -4.47 9.65
C ILE A 107 -2.27 -5.94 10.06
N VAL A 108 -3.35 -6.38 10.69
CA VAL A 108 -3.55 -7.79 11.06
C VAL A 108 -4.40 -8.50 10.02
N ARG A 109 -4.00 -9.70 9.62
CA ARG A 109 -4.77 -10.60 8.76
C ARG A 109 -5.23 -11.81 9.55
N GLY A 110 -6.48 -12.18 9.37
CA GLY A 110 -7.05 -13.43 9.88
C GLY A 110 -7.85 -14.15 8.81
N HIS A 111 -8.21 -15.37 9.11
CA HIS A 111 -9.18 -16.14 8.36
C HIS A 111 -10.45 -16.31 9.21
N HIS A 112 -11.57 -16.68 8.61
CA HIS A 112 -12.80 -16.93 9.34
C HIS A 112 -12.63 -17.97 10.46
N GLN A 113 -11.70 -18.91 10.29
CA GLN A 113 -11.36 -19.92 11.30
C GLN A 113 -10.73 -19.32 12.56
N ASP A 114 -10.06 -18.20 12.46
CA ASP A 114 -9.44 -17.51 13.61
C ASP A 114 -10.52 -16.87 14.50
N LEU A 115 -11.72 -16.67 13.96
CA LEU A 115 -12.89 -16.11 14.66
C LEU A 115 -13.94 -17.16 15.03
N LYS A 116 -13.64 -18.47 14.90
CA LYS A 116 -14.59 -19.55 15.18
C LYS A 116 -15.08 -19.58 16.62
N ASN A 117 -14.30 -19.04 17.56
CA ASN A 117 -14.64 -18.99 19.00
C ASN A 117 -15.18 -17.61 19.41
N GLY A 118 -15.52 -16.72 18.43
CA GLY A 118 -16.00 -15.39 18.71
C GLY A 118 -15.07 -14.29 18.20
N ALA A 119 -15.46 -13.04 18.40
CA ALA A 119 -14.74 -11.86 17.95
C ALA A 119 -13.88 -11.21 19.06
N GLU A 120 -13.80 -11.81 20.24
CA GLU A 120 -13.11 -11.26 21.41
C GLU A 120 -11.63 -10.98 21.13
N VAL A 121 -11.00 -11.79 20.27
CA VAL A 121 -9.61 -11.58 19.83
C VAL A 121 -9.43 -10.25 19.10
N LEU A 122 -10.43 -9.78 18.36
CA LEU A 122 -10.39 -8.48 17.69
C LEU A 122 -10.50 -7.33 18.69
N ASP A 123 -11.35 -7.49 19.70
CA ASP A 123 -11.52 -6.51 20.77
C ASP A 123 -10.24 -6.40 21.62
N GLU A 124 -9.61 -7.53 21.94
CA GLU A 124 -8.31 -7.55 22.62
C GLU A 124 -7.22 -6.86 21.82
N LEU A 125 -7.14 -7.12 20.52
CA LEU A 125 -6.19 -6.45 19.62
C LEU A 125 -6.45 -4.95 19.52
N ALA A 126 -7.72 -4.54 19.42
CA ALA A 126 -8.08 -3.13 19.37
C ALA A 126 -7.69 -2.41 20.67
N ARG A 127 -7.98 -3.02 21.83
CA ARG A 127 -7.57 -2.50 23.15
C ARG A 127 -6.03 -2.41 23.27
N PHE A 128 -5.33 -3.46 22.85
CA PHE A 128 -3.87 -3.48 22.86
C PHE A 128 -3.30 -2.37 21.96
N THR A 129 -3.80 -2.25 20.73
CA THR A 129 -3.35 -1.22 19.79
C THR A 129 -3.62 0.18 20.33
N ASN A 130 -4.81 0.44 20.87
CA ASN A 130 -5.17 1.73 21.46
C ASN A 130 -4.35 2.08 22.70
N SER A 131 -3.72 1.11 23.37
CA SER A 131 -2.84 1.36 24.51
C SER A 131 -1.52 2.05 24.14
N PHE A 132 -1.17 2.11 22.85
CA PHE A 132 -0.01 2.88 22.37
C PHE A 132 -0.20 4.41 22.39
N GLY A 133 -1.40 4.88 22.71
CA GLY A 133 -1.72 6.32 22.80
C GLY A 133 -2.48 6.80 21.56
N ASN A 134 -1.94 7.83 20.88
CA ASN A 134 -2.61 8.42 19.72
C ASN A 134 -2.52 7.49 18.50
N VAL A 135 -3.49 6.62 18.34
CA VAL A 135 -3.59 5.69 17.21
C VAL A 135 -4.62 6.21 16.20
N LEU A 136 -4.22 6.32 14.94
CA LEU A 136 -5.11 6.64 13.83
C LEU A 136 -5.63 5.34 13.21
N TRP A 137 -6.94 5.13 13.29
CA TRP A 137 -7.64 4.07 12.58
C TRP A 137 -8.11 4.58 11.22
N CYS A 138 -7.61 3.97 10.15
CA CYS A 138 -7.93 4.36 8.79
C CYS A 138 -7.96 3.14 7.85
N ASN A 139 -8.42 3.32 6.63
CA ASN A 139 -8.40 2.27 5.62
C ASN A 139 -6.99 2.04 5.06
N ALA A 140 -6.79 0.95 4.31
CA ALA A 140 -5.48 0.58 3.78
C ALA A 140 -4.97 1.55 2.69
N GLU A 141 -5.86 2.24 1.98
CA GLU A 141 -5.50 3.25 0.98
C GLU A 141 -4.92 4.50 1.64
N ASP A 142 -5.57 4.98 2.71
CA ASP A 142 -5.04 6.10 3.50
C ASP A 142 -3.69 5.74 4.11
N LEU A 143 -3.54 4.50 4.64
CA LEU A 143 -2.25 4.00 5.13
C LEU A 143 -1.17 4.05 4.05
N ALA A 144 -1.49 3.69 2.80
CA ALA A 144 -0.53 3.74 1.71
C ALA A 144 -0.14 5.18 1.37
N ARG A 145 -1.09 6.13 1.39
CA ARG A 145 -0.88 7.54 1.08
C ARG A 145 -0.20 8.34 2.19
N MET A 146 -0.31 7.89 3.43
CA MET A 146 0.33 8.52 4.60
C MET A 146 1.66 7.87 4.97
N ASN A 147 2.19 6.99 4.12
CA ASN A 147 3.39 6.20 4.42
C ASN A 147 4.66 6.93 3.99
N TYR A 148 5.06 7.91 4.77
CA TYR A 148 6.27 8.71 4.60
C TYR A 148 6.90 9.00 5.97
N ALA A 149 8.16 9.39 5.97
CA ALA A 149 8.82 10.06 7.08
C ALA A 149 9.38 11.39 6.59
N TRP A 150 9.67 12.32 7.50
CA TRP A 150 10.34 13.56 7.15
C TRP A 150 11.36 13.97 8.21
N GLU A 151 12.31 14.75 7.75
CA GLU A 151 13.31 15.42 8.59
C GLU A 151 13.17 16.91 8.40
N LEU A 152 12.96 17.63 9.52
CA LEU A 152 12.88 19.08 9.54
C LEU A 152 14.23 19.67 9.97
N ASN A 153 14.76 20.61 9.18
CA ASN A 153 15.95 21.36 9.50
C ASN A 153 15.70 22.85 9.23
N GLY A 154 15.27 23.56 10.28
CA GLY A 154 14.83 24.95 10.17
C GLY A 154 13.59 25.08 9.28
N ASP A 155 13.70 25.81 8.19
CA ASP A 155 12.65 26.02 7.18
C ASP A 155 12.69 25.00 6.01
N ARG A 156 13.54 23.99 6.11
CA ARG A 156 13.71 22.92 5.11
C ARG A 156 13.13 21.59 5.60
N CYS A 157 12.47 20.87 4.71
CA CYS A 157 11.92 19.56 4.99
C CYS A 157 12.44 18.53 3.97
N LEU A 158 13.06 17.45 4.44
CA LEU A 158 13.41 16.30 3.61
C LEU A 158 12.37 15.19 3.82
N VAL A 159 11.64 14.83 2.78
CA VAL A 159 10.57 13.83 2.83
C VAL A 159 11.09 12.49 2.28
N HIS A 160 10.94 11.43 3.06
CA HIS A 160 11.28 10.05 2.70
C HIS A 160 10.01 9.31 2.27
N PRO A 161 9.77 9.09 0.97
CA PRO A 161 8.55 8.45 0.49
C PRO A 161 8.63 6.93 0.59
N PHE A 162 7.64 6.31 1.22
CA PHE A 162 7.46 4.85 1.27
C PHE A 162 6.23 4.37 0.48
N GLY A 163 5.65 5.24 -0.34
CA GLY A 163 4.50 4.95 -1.19
C GLY A 163 4.72 5.45 -2.61
N ALA A 164 3.85 5.04 -3.54
CA ALA A 164 3.86 5.52 -4.92
C ALA A 164 3.06 6.82 -5.10
N GLU A 165 2.05 7.04 -4.28
CA GLU A 165 1.28 8.27 -4.16
C GLU A 165 1.16 8.61 -2.68
N LEU A 166 1.51 9.84 -2.31
CA LEU A 166 1.52 10.29 -0.92
C LEU A 166 0.83 11.65 -0.79
N GLN A 167 0.19 11.85 0.35
CA GLN A 167 -0.44 13.11 0.73
C GLN A 167 0.04 13.49 2.13
N PHE A 168 0.51 14.71 2.29
CA PHE A 168 0.98 15.23 3.57
C PHE A 168 0.84 16.74 3.65
N THR A 169 0.82 17.26 4.88
CA THR A 169 0.75 18.69 5.13
C THR A 169 2.05 19.15 5.74
N LEU A 170 2.81 19.98 5.04
CA LEU A 170 4.00 20.61 5.56
C LEU A 170 3.64 21.79 6.48
N PRO A 171 4.36 21.96 7.62
CA PRO A 171 4.15 23.10 8.52
C PRO A 171 4.34 24.43 7.81
N ALA A 172 3.63 25.48 8.26
CA ALA A 172 3.64 26.81 7.66
C ALA A 172 5.02 27.51 7.64
N HIS A 173 5.95 27.09 8.50
CA HIS A 173 7.31 27.63 8.54
C HIS A 173 8.25 26.97 7.53
N VAL A 174 7.84 25.88 6.88
CA VAL A 174 8.64 25.20 5.85
C VAL A 174 8.59 26.00 4.56
N ARG A 175 9.75 26.39 4.06
CA ARG A 175 9.92 27.17 2.82
C ARG A 175 10.42 26.34 1.65
N GLU A 176 11.13 25.28 1.95
CA GLU A 176 11.68 24.39 0.94
C GLU A 176 11.48 22.93 1.34
N PHE A 177 11.14 22.07 0.40
CA PHE A 177 11.16 20.63 0.61
C PHE A 177 11.82 19.90 -0.54
N ALA A 178 12.37 18.73 -0.22
CA ALA A 178 12.94 17.80 -1.19
C ALA A 178 12.47 16.39 -0.88
N LEU A 179 12.53 15.52 -1.90
CA LEU A 179 12.30 14.08 -1.73
C LEU A 179 13.64 13.38 -1.55
N ALA A 180 13.77 12.62 -0.47
CA ALA A 180 14.99 11.88 -0.17
C ALA A 180 15.25 10.80 -1.22
N GLN A 181 16.51 10.63 -1.56
CA GLN A 181 16.99 9.53 -2.36
C GLN A 181 17.22 8.33 -1.43
N ASP A 182 16.16 7.62 -1.10
CA ASP A 182 16.31 6.32 -0.47
C ASP A 182 16.67 5.28 -1.51
N GLY A 183 17.34 4.21 -1.06
CA GLY A 183 17.71 3.14 -1.94
C GLY A 183 16.56 2.44 -2.69
N HIS A 184 15.31 2.90 -2.55
CA HIS A 184 14.13 2.52 -3.32
C HIS A 184 13.88 3.43 -4.52
N ALA A 185 14.31 4.69 -4.44
CA ALA A 185 14.21 5.63 -5.53
C ALA A 185 15.60 5.84 -6.12
N ALA A 186 15.84 5.34 -7.33
CA ALA A 186 17.05 5.72 -8.07
C ALA A 186 17.07 7.24 -8.25
N ALA A 187 18.25 7.84 -8.33
CA ALA A 187 18.42 9.29 -8.58
C ALA A 187 17.60 9.81 -9.78
N ALA A 188 17.24 8.93 -10.71
CA ALA A 188 16.41 9.21 -11.88
C ALA A 188 14.90 9.12 -11.62
N THR A 189 14.44 8.81 -10.39
CA THR A 189 12.99 8.75 -10.12
C THR A 189 12.40 10.13 -10.15
N LEU A 190 11.39 10.30 -11.01
CA LEU A 190 10.66 11.54 -11.19
C LEU A 190 9.32 11.44 -10.45
N TRP A 191 8.93 12.53 -9.80
CA TRP A 191 7.69 12.65 -9.06
C TRP A 191 6.90 13.85 -9.57
N ASP A 192 5.61 13.67 -9.81
CA ASP A 192 4.69 14.78 -9.94
C ASP A 192 4.35 15.29 -8.55
N VAL A 193 4.59 16.58 -8.33
CA VAL A 193 4.27 17.27 -7.09
C VAL A 193 3.16 18.26 -7.35
N LYS A 194 2.09 18.16 -6.59
CA LYS A 194 0.97 19.10 -6.63
C LYS A 194 0.89 19.81 -5.28
N VAL A 195 0.85 21.13 -5.31
CA VAL A 195 0.65 22.02 -4.15
C VAL A 195 -0.72 22.70 -4.21
N PRO A 196 -1.24 23.27 -3.09
CA PRO A 196 -2.60 23.79 -2.97
C PRO A 196 -2.96 24.90 -3.98
N ASP A 197 -1.99 25.68 -4.43
CA ASP A 197 -2.21 26.74 -5.43
C ASP A 197 -2.46 26.21 -6.85
N GLY A 198 -2.53 24.87 -7.00
CA GLY A 198 -2.72 24.21 -8.29
C GLY A 198 -1.43 24.03 -9.10
N THR A 199 -0.29 24.51 -8.58
CA THR A 199 1.01 24.31 -9.25
C THR A 199 1.31 22.80 -9.29
N MET A 200 1.64 22.32 -10.48
CA MET A 200 2.16 20.97 -10.68
C MET A 200 3.60 21.09 -11.21
N GLN A 201 4.51 20.41 -10.55
CA GLN A 201 5.91 20.39 -10.94
C GLN A 201 6.45 18.97 -10.87
N ALA A 202 7.23 18.60 -11.89
CA ALA A 202 8.03 17.39 -11.83
C ALA A 202 9.28 17.64 -10.98
N LEU A 203 9.50 16.80 -9.95
CA LEU A 203 10.61 16.89 -9.01
C LEU A 203 11.42 15.59 -9.01
N ARG A 204 12.74 15.71 -9.08
CA ARG A 204 13.62 14.56 -8.88
C ARG A 204 14.04 14.43 -7.42
N CYS A 205 14.36 13.23 -7.00
CA CYS A 205 14.93 13.03 -5.66
C CYS A 205 16.20 13.86 -5.48
N GLY A 206 16.28 14.60 -4.37
CA GLY A 206 17.38 15.51 -4.05
C GLY A 206 17.24 16.94 -4.61
N GLU A 207 16.28 17.20 -5.51
CA GLU A 207 15.95 18.57 -5.94
C GLU A 207 15.05 19.25 -4.91
N TRP A 208 15.31 20.54 -4.64
CA TRP A 208 14.57 21.35 -3.69
C TRP A 208 13.48 22.15 -4.40
N MET A 209 12.27 22.07 -3.88
CA MET A 209 11.12 22.87 -4.30
C MET A 209 10.86 23.96 -3.30
N VAL A 210 10.74 25.20 -3.78
CA VAL A 210 10.40 26.38 -2.96
C VAL A 210 8.89 26.48 -2.81
N LEU A 211 8.44 26.74 -1.59
CA LEU A 211 7.03 26.93 -1.20
C LEU A 211 6.74 28.39 -0.90
N LYS A 212 5.46 28.78 -0.96
CA LYS A 212 5.01 30.10 -0.54
C LYS A 212 5.03 30.23 0.98
N ASP A 213 5.41 31.38 1.49
CA ASP A 213 5.51 31.64 2.92
C ASP A 213 4.16 31.66 3.66
N GLY A 214 4.18 31.21 4.92
CA GLY A 214 3.19 31.59 5.95
C GLY A 214 1.91 30.77 5.98
N VAL A 215 1.75 29.74 5.17
CA VAL A 215 0.58 28.86 5.17
C VAL A 215 0.99 27.39 5.20
N PRO A 216 0.26 26.51 5.88
CA PRO A 216 0.48 25.09 5.78
C PRO A 216 0.26 24.63 4.32
N HIS A 217 1.13 23.76 3.82
CA HIS A 217 1.07 23.28 2.44
C HIS A 217 0.59 21.83 2.42
N GLU A 218 -0.60 21.61 1.88
CA GLU A 218 -1.03 20.28 1.49
C GLU A 218 -0.31 19.89 0.21
N VAL A 219 0.50 18.85 0.28
CA VAL A 219 1.32 18.37 -0.83
C VAL A 219 0.85 16.98 -1.22
N THR A 220 0.57 16.78 -2.50
CA THR A 220 0.39 15.46 -3.08
C THR A 220 1.56 15.17 -3.98
N ILE A 221 2.21 14.03 -3.79
CA ILE A 221 3.27 13.56 -4.69
C ILE A 221 2.87 12.24 -5.30
N ARG A 222 3.19 12.05 -6.57
CA ARG A 222 2.96 10.81 -7.29
C ARG A 222 4.20 10.41 -8.07
N ARG A 223 4.66 9.18 -7.84
CA ARG A 223 5.78 8.62 -8.59
C ARG A 223 5.39 8.40 -10.04
N LEU A 224 6.19 8.96 -10.96
CA LEU A 224 6.02 8.68 -12.38
C LEU A 224 6.62 7.33 -12.73
N PRO A 225 5.96 6.52 -13.58
CA PRO A 225 6.52 5.26 -14.04
C PRO A 225 7.81 5.52 -14.82
N ALA A 226 8.82 4.69 -14.60
CA ALA A 226 10.13 4.83 -15.26
C ALA A 226 10.09 4.63 -16.78
N ASN A 227 9.03 4.00 -17.29
CA ASN A 227 8.75 3.82 -18.73
C ASN A 227 7.23 3.84 -18.92
N ASP A 228 6.78 4.41 -20.02
CA ASP A 228 5.42 4.20 -20.56
C ASP A 228 5.25 2.69 -20.81
N VAL A 229 4.66 2.00 -19.84
CA VAL A 229 4.13 0.67 -20.10
C VAL A 229 2.96 0.87 -21.05
N GLN A 230 3.22 0.78 -22.35
CA GLN A 230 2.17 0.75 -23.36
C GLN A 230 1.18 -0.35 -22.97
N THR A 231 0.08 0.08 -22.42
CA THR A 231 -1.00 -0.81 -22.01
C THR A 231 -1.70 -1.25 -23.28
N ALA A 232 -1.26 -2.38 -23.84
CA ALA A 232 -2.01 -3.01 -24.91
C ALA A 232 -3.45 -3.22 -24.42
N ASP A 233 -4.39 -2.67 -25.17
CA ASP A 233 -5.82 -2.77 -24.89
C ASP A 233 -6.25 -4.24 -25.12
N THR A 234 -6.14 -5.04 -24.06
CA THR A 234 -6.61 -6.43 -24.09
C THR A 234 -8.05 -6.45 -23.62
N ALA A 235 -8.95 -6.82 -24.52
CA ALA A 235 -10.35 -7.06 -24.20
C ALA A 235 -10.47 -7.89 -22.90
N PRO A 236 -11.45 -7.60 -22.04
CA PRO A 236 -11.63 -8.37 -20.80
C PRO A 236 -11.78 -9.84 -21.14
N ALA A 237 -11.01 -10.68 -20.47
CA ALA A 237 -11.11 -12.12 -20.65
C ALA A 237 -12.57 -12.58 -20.46
N GLY A 238 -13.13 -13.23 -21.45
CA GLY A 238 -14.49 -13.75 -21.40
C GLY A 238 -14.70 -14.66 -20.17
N ILE A 239 -15.95 -14.82 -19.74
CA ILE A 239 -16.30 -15.70 -18.64
C ILE A 239 -15.86 -17.12 -19.01
N ASN A 240 -14.83 -17.64 -18.35
CA ASN A 240 -14.39 -19.00 -18.56
C ASN A 240 -15.31 -19.96 -17.80
N ALA A 241 -16.05 -20.81 -18.51
CA ALA A 241 -16.95 -21.79 -17.92
C ALA A 241 -16.25 -22.67 -16.87
N GLY A 242 -14.97 -23.02 -17.08
CA GLY A 242 -14.17 -23.76 -16.11
C GLY A 242 -13.93 -22.99 -14.78
N SER A 243 -13.81 -21.68 -14.84
CA SER A 243 -13.69 -20.86 -13.63
C SER A 243 -15.01 -20.75 -12.84
N MET A 244 -16.15 -20.75 -13.55
CA MET A 244 -17.47 -20.79 -12.92
C MET A 244 -17.72 -22.13 -12.22
N VAL A 245 -17.41 -23.23 -12.89
CA VAL A 245 -17.54 -24.59 -12.31
C VAL A 245 -16.63 -24.73 -11.08
N ARG A 246 -15.37 -24.31 -11.17
CA ARG A 246 -14.45 -24.33 -10.01
C ARG A 246 -14.99 -23.50 -8.84
N ARG A 247 -15.54 -22.32 -9.10
CA ARG A 247 -16.14 -21.47 -8.07
C ARG A 247 -17.33 -22.14 -7.40
N LEU A 248 -18.25 -22.72 -8.19
CA LEU A 248 -19.41 -23.47 -7.68
C LEU A 248 -18.98 -24.67 -6.84
N LEU A 249 -17.98 -25.42 -7.27
CA LEU A 249 -17.45 -26.56 -6.52
C LEU A 249 -16.79 -26.12 -5.22
N THR A 250 -16.05 -25.01 -5.23
CA THR A 250 -15.45 -24.45 -4.02
C THR A 250 -16.53 -23.99 -3.03
N GLU A 251 -17.54 -23.29 -3.50
CA GLU A 251 -18.65 -22.83 -2.69
C GLU A 251 -19.50 -23.99 -2.11
N ALA A 252 -19.72 -25.04 -2.90
CA ALA A 252 -20.40 -26.27 -2.44
C ALA A 252 -19.55 -27.00 -1.36
N ARG A 253 -18.24 -27.13 -1.59
CA ARG A 253 -17.32 -27.71 -0.60
C ARG A 253 -17.35 -26.94 0.71
N ASP A 254 -17.24 -25.61 0.65
CA ASP A 254 -17.18 -24.77 1.84
C ASP A 254 -18.48 -24.80 2.63
N ARG A 255 -19.64 -24.92 1.95
CA ARG A 255 -20.94 -25.13 2.61
C ARG A 255 -21.10 -26.50 3.27
N LEU A 256 -20.51 -27.54 2.67
CA LEU A 256 -20.55 -28.90 3.22
C LEU A 256 -19.59 -29.10 4.41
N LEU A 257 -18.50 -28.34 4.48
CA LEU A 257 -17.53 -28.40 5.57
C LEU A 257 -17.92 -27.51 6.77
N LEU A 258 -18.95 -26.66 6.63
CA LEU A 258 -19.47 -25.79 7.70
C LEU A 258 -20.70 -26.40 8.41
N GLN A 259 -21.14 -27.62 8.05
CA GLN A 259 -22.08 -28.45 8.79
C GLN A 259 -21.31 -29.48 9.63
#